data_b326d54a7c87fe922e2852a309943e5c
#
_entry.id   b326d54a7c87fe922e2852a309943e5c
#
_cell.length_a   1.000
_cell.length_b   1.000
_cell.length_c   1.000
_cell.angle_alpha   90.00
_cell.angle_beta   90.00
_cell.angle_gamma   90.00
#
_symmetry.space_group_name_H-M   'P 1'
#
loop_
_entity.id
_entity.type
_entity.pdbx_description
1 polymer ?
#
loop_
_entity_poly.entity_id
_entity_poly.type
_entity_poly.pdbx_seq_one_letter_code
_entity_poly.pdbx_strand_id
1 'polypeptide(L)'
;AVVGVVGPNGAGKTTLFRLLTGKEKPDAGAVKLGETVKFSYVDQERSALPAGKNLWEAITDGLDRVMLGKKEVNSRAYVASFNFTGPDQQKPVDSLSGGERNRAHMARMMRDPGNVLLLDEPTNDLDIHTLRALELGLANYAGCCIVISHDRWFLDRLCTHILAFEGESVARYFEGNW
;
A
#
# COMPACT_ATOMS: atom_id res chain seq x y z
N ALA A 1 9.94 -9.67 2.32
CA ALA A 1 10.90 -8.64 1.91
C ALA A 1 10.16 -7.34 1.61
N VAL A 2 10.75 -6.21 2.00
CA VAL A 2 10.25 -4.87 1.67
C VAL A 2 11.34 -4.17 0.85
N VAL A 3 10.98 -3.76 -0.37
CA VAL A 3 11.89 -3.05 -1.30
C VAL A 3 11.46 -1.60 -1.36
N GLY A 4 12.30 -0.69 -0.89
CA GLY A 4 12.13 0.75 -1.05
C GLY A 4 12.60 1.20 -2.42
N VAL A 5 11.78 1.96 -3.14
CA VAL A 5 12.14 2.55 -4.44
C VAL A 5 12.34 4.04 -4.25
N VAL A 6 13.54 4.51 -4.51
CA VAL A 6 13.96 5.89 -4.27
C VAL A 6 14.54 6.52 -5.53
N GLY A 7 14.55 7.84 -5.58
CA GLY A 7 15.11 8.60 -6.70
C GLY A 7 14.40 9.93 -6.92
N PRO A 8 14.94 10.81 -7.76
CA PRO A 8 14.33 12.10 -8.04
C PRO A 8 12.95 11.98 -8.72
N ASN A 9 12.19 13.06 -8.68
CA ASN A 9 10.92 13.12 -9.40
C ASN A 9 11.20 12.97 -10.91
N GLY A 10 10.33 12.22 -11.60
CA GLY A 10 10.49 11.92 -13.02
C GLY A 10 11.50 10.82 -13.36
N ALA A 11 12.18 10.22 -12.38
CA ALA A 11 13.16 9.15 -12.63
C ALA A 11 12.56 7.81 -13.09
N GLY A 12 11.23 7.69 -13.22
CA GLY A 12 10.58 6.48 -13.70
C GLY A 12 10.05 5.54 -12.59
N LYS A 13 10.03 5.96 -11.33
CA LYS A 13 9.54 5.12 -10.22
C LYS A 13 8.11 4.62 -10.43
N THR A 14 7.17 5.50 -10.75
CA THR A 14 5.77 5.13 -11.05
C THR A 14 5.66 4.33 -12.35
N THR A 15 6.52 4.60 -13.34
CA THR A 15 6.62 3.81 -14.57
C THR A 15 6.98 2.35 -14.27
N LEU A 16 7.88 2.11 -13.30
CA LEU A 16 8.19 0.76 -12.84
C LEU A 16 6.90 0.03 -12.37
N PHE A 17 6.05 0.69 -11.58
CA PHE A 17 4.78 0.08 -11.13
C PHE A 17 3.83 -0.21 -12.29
N ARG A 18 3.77 0.68 -13.30
CA ARG A 18 2.96 0.45 -14.51
C ARG A 18 3.47 -0.72 -15.33
N LEU A 19 4.78 -0.88 -15.44
CA LEU A 19 5.41 -2.04 -16.11
C LEU A 19 5.11 -3.34 -15.35
N LEU A 20 5.29 -3.36 -14.03
CA LEU A 20 5.01 -4.53 -13.19
C LEU A 20 3.53 -4.95 -13.23
N THR A 21 2.62 -3.99 -13.30
CA THR A 21 1.17 -4.25 -13.36
C THR A 21 0.64 -4.48 -14.78
N GLY A 22 1.52 -4.43 -15.79
CA GLY A 22 1.15 -4.63 -17.20
C GLY A 22 0.35 -3.48 -17.81
N LYS A 23 0.28 -2.32 -17.14
CA LYS A 23 -0.37 -1.11 -17.67
C LYS A 23 0.46 -0.43 -18.75
N GLU A 24 1.76 -0.69 -18.75
CA GLU A 24 2.72 -0.17 -19.73
C GLU A 24 3.63 -1.31 -20.18
N LYS A 25 4.09 -1.26 -21.43
CA LYS A 25 5.03 -2.24 -21.98
C LYS A 25 6.44 -1.66 -21.97
N PRO A 26 7.47 -2.46 -21.68
CA PRO A 26 8.84 -1.98 -21.78
C PRO A 26 9.23 -1.72 -23.25
N ASP A 27 10.01 -0.67 -23.49
CA ASP A 27 10.53 -0.33 -24.82
C ASP A 27 11.51 -1.41 -25.33
N ALA A 28 12.21 -2.06 -24.39
CA ALA A 28 13.11 -3.17 -24.67
C ALA A 28 13.12 -4.16 -23.49
N GLY A 29 13.49 -5.41 -23.76
CA GLY A 29 13.48 -6.46 -22.75
C GLY A 29 12.09 -7.03 -22.48
N ALA A 30 11.91 -7.66 -21.32
CA ALA A 30 10.63 -8.26 -20.93
C ALA A 30 10.48 -8.29 -19.41
N VAL A 31 9.27 -8.04 -18.93
CA VAL A 31 8.88 -8.30 -17.55
C VAL A 31 8.32 -9.71 -17.44
N LYS A 32 8.95 -10.55 -16.63
CA LYS A 32 8.48 -11.91 -16.36
C LYS A 32 7.93 -11.99 -14.94
N LEU A 33 6.66 -12.30 -14.83
CA LEU A 33 6.00 -12.51 -13.53
C LEU A 33 5.92 -14.02 -13.26
N GLY A 34 6.16 -14.41 -12.02
CA GLY A 34 5.90 -15.78 -11.57
C GLY A 34 4.39 -16.08 -11.58
N GLU A 35 4.02 -17.31 -11.85
CA GLU A 35 2.60 -17.74 -11.97
C GLU A 35 1.77 -17.50 -10.70
N THR A 36 2.42 -17.47 -9.55
CA THR A 36 1.77 -17.25 -8.25
C THR A 36 1.68 -15.79 -7.82
N VAL A 37 2.28 -14.86 -8.59
CA VAL A 37 2.28 -13.44 -8.24
C VAL A 37 0.88 -12.86 -8.34
N LYS A 38 0.42 -12.31 -7.20
CA LYS A 38 -0.83 -11.55 -7.08
C LYS A 38 -0.51 -10.17 -6.55
N PHE A 39 -0.54 -9.18 -7.43
CA PHE A 39 -0.34 -7.79 -7.04
C PHE A 39 -1.57 -7.25 -6.33
N SER A 40 -1.33 -6.52 -5.25
CA SER A 40 -2.26 -5.54 -4.72
C SER A 40 -1.64 -4.17 -4.92
N TYR A 41 -2.24 -3.37 -5.78
CA TYR A 41 -1.79 -2.02 -6.09
C TYR A 41 -2.92 -1.04 -5.85
N VAL A 42 -2.71 -0.09 -4.96
CA VAL A 42 -3.61 1.04 -4.81
C VAL A 42 -3.32 2.00 -5.94
N ASP A 43 -4.09 1.86 -6.99
CA ASP A 43 -4.25 2.91 -7.97
C ASP A 43 -5.35 3.85 -7.47
N GLN A 44 -5.03 5.12 -7.35
CA GLN A 44 -5.99 6.15 -6.92
C GLN A 44 -7.27 6.18 -7.80
N GLU A 45 -7.21 5.61 -9.00
CA GLU A 45 -8.31 5.62 -9.96
C GLU A 45 -9.19 4.35 -9.97
N ARG A 46 -8.72 3.18 -9.51
CA ARG A 46 -9.41 1.89 -9.72
C ARG A 46 -9.89 1.16 -8.48
N SER A 47 -9.46 1.52 -7.31
CA SER A 47 -9.92 0.90 -6.07
C SER A 47 -11.01 1.74 -5.39
N ALA A 48 -12.04 2.13 -6.15
CA ALA A 48 -13.17 2.84 -5.56
C ALA A 48 -13.74 2.01 -4.40
N LEU A 49 -13.87 2.64 -3.24
CA LEU A 49 -14.61 2.04 -2.14
C LEU A 49 -16.04 1.77 -2.62
N PRO A 50 -16.66 0.65 -2.24
CA PRO A 50 -18.00 0.31 -2.71
C PRO A 50 -18.99 1.40 -2.30
N ALA A 51 -19.63 2.02 -3.29
CA ALA A 51 -20.64 3.03 -3.08
C ALA A 51 -21.85 2.49 -2.31
N GLY A 52 -22.53 3.37 -1.57
CA GLY A 52 -23.76 3.01 -0.82
C GLY A 52 -23.51 2.20 0.46
N LYS A 53 -22.26 1.98 0.85
CA LYS A 53 -21.88 1.34 2.12
C LYS A 53 -21.36 2.35 3.13
N ASN A 54 -21.41 2.01 4.41
CA ASN A 54 -20.68 2.73 5.42
C ASN A 54 -19.19 2.34 5.38
N LEU A 55 -18.36 3.13 6.05
CA LEU A 55 -16.90 2.95 6.05
C LEU A 55 -16.48 1.56 6.53
N TRP A 56 -17.06 1.09 7.63
CA TRP A 56 -16.74 -0.23 8.20
C TRP A 56 -17.09 -1.35 7.21
N GLU A 57 -18.29 -1.34 6.63
CA GLU A 57 -18.70 -2.32 5.62
C GLU A 57 -17.81 -2.26 4.37
N ALA A 58 -17.43 -1.06 3.95
CA ALA A 58 -16.58 -0.88 2.78
C ALA A 58 -15.18 -1.46 2.96
N ILE A 59 -14.63 -1.40 4.17
CA ILE A 59 -13.31 -1.95 4.49
C ILE A 59 -13.37 -3.45 4.76
N THR A 60 -14.40 -3.91 5.51
CA THR A 60 -14.44 -5.25 6.10
C THR A 60 -15.36 -6.22 5.38
N ASP A 61 -16.12 -5.74 4.38
CA ASP A 61 -17.22 -6.45 3.72
C ASP A 61 -18.31 -6.89 4.71
N GLY A 62 -18.45 -6.17 5.84
CA GLY A 62 -19.44 -6.47 6.89
C GLY A 62 -19.07 -7.63 7.80
N LEU A 63 -17.83 -8.11 7.73
CA LEU A 63 -17.36 -9.21 8.59
C LEU A 63 -16.98 -8.70 9.98
N ASP A 64 -17.41 -9.38 11.03
CA ASP A 64 -17.02 -9.04 12.41
C ASP A 64 -15.56 -9.32 12.71
N ARG A 65 -14.94 -10.23 11.97
CA ARG A 65 -13.54 -10.60 12.06
C ARG A 65 -12.89 -10.58 10.71
N VAL A 66 -11.65 -10.12 10.65
CA VAL A 66 -10.84 -10.07 9.43
C VAL A 66 -9.51 -10.76 9.65
N MET A 67 -8.99 -11.38 8.59
CA MET A 67 -7.69 -12.02 8.61
C MET A 67 -6.60 -11.02 8.24
N LEU A 68 -5.58 -10.91 9.08
CA LEU A 68 -4.34 -10.19 8.78
C LEU A 68 -3.21 -11.21 8.66
N GLY A 69 -2.95 -11.66 7.46
CA GLY A 69 -2.07 -12.81 7.24
C GLY A 69 -2.65 -14.07 7.91
N LYS A 70 -1.97 -14.57 8.95
CA LYS A 70 -2.40 -15.76 9.71
C LYS A 70 -3.20 -15.44 10.98
N LYS A 71 -3.36 -14.17 11.32
CA LYS A 71 -4.00 -13.73 12.57
C LYS A 71 -5.40 -13.20 12.30
N GLU A 72 -6.37 -13.74 13.03
CA GLU A 72 -7.73 -13.23 13.04
C GLU A 72 -7.86 -12.09 14.05
N VAL A 73 -8.44 -10.96 13.64
CA VAL A 73 -8.62 -9.77 14.47
C VAL A 73 -10.07 -9.27 14.40
N ASN A 74 -10.51 -8.57 15.45
CA ASN A 74 -11.79 -7.87 15.43
C ASN A 74 -11.78 -6.78 14.37
N SER A 75 -12.77 -6.75 13.49
CA SER A 75 -12.82 -5.86 12.35
C SER A 75 -12.98 -4.39 12.74
N ARG A 76 -13.74 -4.09 13.79
CA ARG A 76 -13.90 -2.70 14.26
C ARG A 76 -12.62 -2.17 14.91
N ALA A 77 -11.91 -3.01 15.65
CA ALA A 77 -10.59 -2.65 16.19
C ALA A 77 -9.56 -2.45 15.05
N TYR A 78 -9.64 -3.28 14.02
CA TYR A 78 -8.81 -3.12 12.82
C TYR A 78 -9.06 -1.76 12.14
N VAL A 79 -10.31 -1.42 11.88
CA VAL A 79 -10.69 -0.14 11.26
C VAL A 79 -10.30 1.04 12.15
N ALA A 80 -10.42 0.91 13.48
CA ALA A 80 -10.00 1.92 14.42
C ALA A 80 -8.48 2.19 14.39
N SER A 81 -7.65 1.18 14.07
CA SER A 81 -6.21 1.36 13.94
C SER A 81 -5.80 2.30 12.80
N PHE A 82 -6.70 2.52 11.81
CA PHE A 82 -6.55 3.51 10.75
C PHE A 82 -7.18 4.88 11.10
N ASN A 83 -7.31 5.17 12.40
CA ASN A 83 -7.85 6.42 12.94
C ASN A 83 -9.32 6.68 12.53
N PHE A 84 -10.13 5.63 12.53
CA PHE A 84 -11.59 5.70 12.38
C PHE A 84 -12.26 5.23 13.67
N THR A 85 -12.69 6.19 14.49
CA THR A 85 -13.38 5.90 15.75
C THR A 85 -14.80 5.38 15.51
N GLY A 86 -15.51 4.96 16.57
CA GLY A 86 -16.83 4.34 16.44
C GLY A 86 -17.82 5.08 15.54
N PRO A 87 -18.04 6.41 15.72
CA PRO A 87 -18.94 7.19 14.86
C PRO A 87 -18.46 7.27 13.40
N ASP A 88 -17.14 7.38 13.17
CA ASP A 88 -16.56 7.48 11.84
C ASP A 88 -16.83 6.22 11.01
N GLN A 89 -16.86 5.07 11.66
CA GLN A 89 -17.09 3.79 10.99
C GLN A 89 -18.48 3.66 10.37
N GLN A 90 -19.43 4.51 10.81
CA GLN A 90 -20.79 4.57 10.27
C GLN A 90 -20.97 5.60 9.15
N LYS A 91 -19.95 6.45 8.90
CA LYS A 91 -20.03 7.44 7.81
C LYS A 91 -20.23 6.76 6.46
N PRO A 92 -21.12 7.27 5.60
CA PRO A 92 -21.20 6.84 4.21
C PRO A 92 -19.86 7.08 3.49
N VAL A 93 -19.42 6.13 2.68
CA VAL A 93 -18.17 6.25 1.91
C VAL A 93 -18.15 7.51 1.04
N ASP A 94 -19.30 7.91 0.51
CA ASP A 94 -19.41 9.07 -0.38
C ASP A 94 -19.16 10.40 0.35
N SER A 95 -19.29 10.44 1.69
CA SER A 95 -19.07 11.61 2.52
C SER A 95 -17.64 11.75 3.05
N LEU A 96 -16.75 10.82 2.72
CA LEU A 96 -15.36 10.84 3.19
C LEU A 96 -14.55 11.96 2.52
N SER A 97 -13.76 12.67 3.32
CA SER A 97 -12.73 13.57 2.80
C SER A 97 -11.66 12.79 2.02
N GLY A 98 -10.83 13.50 1.24
CA GLY A 98 -9.75 12.87 0.48
C GLY A 98 -8.79 12.06 1.36
N GLY A 99 -8.38 12.61 2.52
CA GLY A 99 -7.51 11.92 3.47
C GLY A 99 -8.19 10.71 4.12
N GLU A 100 -9.46 10.81 4.51
CA GLU A 100 -10.23 9.67 5.04
C GLU A 100 -10.38 8.58 3.98
N ARG A 101 -10.66 8.95 2.74
CA ARG A 101 -10.77 8.02 1.63
C ARG A 101 -9.46 7.28 1.38
N ASN A 102 -8.33 7.97 1.41
CA ASN A 102 -7.01 7.35 1.25
C ASN A 102 -6.70 6.36 2.37
N ARG A 103 -6.96 6.72 3.63
CA ARG A 103 -6.83 5.80 4.77
C ARG A 103 -7.74 4.58 4.67
N ALA A 104 -8.99 4.77 4.21
CA ALA A 104 -9.94 3.67 4.02
C ALA A 104 -9.50 2.71 2.92
N HIS A 105 -8.98 3.23 1.81
CA HIS A 105 -8.38 2.41 0.75
C HIS A 105 -7.22 1.59 1.28
N MET A 106 -6.34 2.21 2.05
CA MET A 106 -5.19 1.54 2.65
C MET A 106 -5.63 0.43 3.59
N ALA A 107 -6.60 0.71 4.47
CA ALA A 107 -7.15 -0.30 5.38
C ALA A 107 -7.77 -1.48 4.61
N ARG A 108 -8.52 -1.22 3.55
CA ARG A 108 -9.12 -2.27 2.71
C ARG A 108 -8.05 -3.11 2.02
N MET A 109 -7.04 -2.47 1.45
CA MET A 109 -5.93 -3.14 0.78
C MET A 109 -5.12 -4.01 1.73
N MET A 110 -4.78 -3.50 2.92
CA MET A 110 -3.99 -4.24 3.91
C MET A 110 -4.71 -5.46 4.48
N ARG A 111 -6.03 -5.53 4.36
CA ARG A 111 -6.83 -6.72 4.74
C ARG A 111 -6.60 -7.89 3.78
N ASP A 112 -6.49 -7.62 2.48
CA ASP A 112 -6.28 -8.64 1.45
C ASP A 112 -5.19 -8.18 0.46
N PRO A 113 -3.93 -8.16 0.92
CA PRO A 113 -2.84 -7.51 0.19
C PRO A 113 -2.24 -8.35 -0.94
N GLY A 114 -2.86 -9.47 -1.36
CA GLY A 114 -2.23 -10.39 -2.30
C GLY A 114 -0.93 -10.98 -1.73
N ASN A 115 0.05 -11.28 -2.58
CA ASN A 115 1.40 -11.70 -2.13
C ASN A 115 2.51 -10.73 -2.57
N VAL A 116 2.19 -9.74 -3.40
CA VAL A 116 3.06 -8.61 -3.74
C VAL A 116 2.28 -7.31 -3.64
N LEU A 117 2.66 -6.47 -2.69
CA LEU A 117 2.02 -5.21 -2.40
C LEU A 117 2.81 -4.08 -3.05
N LEU A 118 2.13 -3.23 -3.82
CA LEU A 118 2.71 -2.05 -4.44
C LEU A 118 2.13 -0.79 -3.79
N LEU A 119 2.99 0.04 -3.19
CA LEU A 119 2.62 1.28 -2.52
C LEU A 119 3.34 2.46 -3.20
N ASP A 120 2.57 3.42 -3.70
CA ASP A 120 3.10 4.65 -4.29
C ASP A 120 2.83 5.83 -3.35
N GLU A 121 3.88 6.36 -2.73
CA GLU A 121 3.86 7.45 -1.75
C GLU A 121 2.81 7.27 -0.64
N PRO A 122 2.79 6.09 0.05
CA PRO A 122 1.72 5.78 1.00
C PRO A 122 1.75 6.64 2.26
N THR A 123 2.84 7.37 2.51
CA THR A 123 3.01 8.24 3.68
C THR A 123 2.45 9.63 3.50
N ASN A 124 2.13 10.03 2.25
CA ASN A 124 1.58 11.34 1.98
C ASN A 124 0.22 11.53 2.67
N ASP A 125 0.06 12.67 3.34
CA ASP A 125 -1.17 13.08 4.03
C ASP A 125 -1.63 12.12 5.16
N LEU A 126 -0.74 11.25 5.66
CA LEU A 126 -1.05 10.39 6.80
C LEU A 126 -0.72 11.08 8.13
N ASP A 127 -1.66 10.96 9.07
CA ASP A 127 -1.39 11.26 10.48
C ASP A 127 -0.51 10.17 11.12
N ILE A 128 0.11 10.48 12.25
CA ILE A 128 1.06 9.60 12.94
C ILE A 128 0.44 8.24 13.35
N HIS A 129 -0.86 8.20 13.66
CA HIS A 129 -1.55 6.97 14.05
C HIS A 129 -1.73 6.04 12.86
N THR A 130 -2.16 6.59 11.74
CA THR A 130 -2.30 5.84 10.48
C THR A 130 -0.96 5.36 9.96
N LEU A 131 0.09 6.20 10.05
CA LEU A 131 1.45 5.80 9.69
C LEU A 131 1.93 4.59 10.50
N ARG A 132 1.71 4.61 11.81
CA ARG A 132 2.03 3.46 12.69
C ARG A 132 1.23 2.21 12.34
N ALA A 133 -0.06 2.35 12.02
CA ALA A 133 -0.88 1.22 11.59
C ALA A 133 -0.35 0.60 10.29
N LEU A 134 0.05 1.45 9.34
CA LEU A 134 0.69 1.00 8.09
C LEU A 134 2.01 0.28 8.36
N GLU A 135 2.90 0.85 9.18
CA GLU A 135 4.17 0.23 9.54
C GLU A 135 3.98 -1.15 10.20
N LEU A 136 3.07 -1.25 11.16
CA LEU A 136 2.74 -2.52 11.82
C LEU A 136 2.15 -3.54 10.84
N GLY A 137 1.28 -3.10 9.94
CA GLY A 137 0.71 -3.94 8.90
C GLY A 137 1.78 -4.50 7.96
N LEU A 138 2.70 -3.65 7.51
CA LEU A 138 3.80 -4.05 6.63
C LEU A 138 4.83 -4.94 7.33
N ALA A 139 5.15 -4.67 8.58
CA ALA A 139 6.07 -5.49 9.38
C ALA A 139 5.55 -6.93 9.59
N ASN A 140 4.22 -7.11 9.67
CA ASN A 140 3.58 -8.41 9.82
C ASN A 140 3.15 -9.04 8.48
N TYR A 141 3.37 -8.36 7.38
CA TYR A 141 2.98 -8.84 6.07
C TYR A 141 3.90 -9.98 5.60
N ALA A 142 3.30 -11.13 5.29
CA ALA A 142 4.06 -12.34 4.93
C ALA A 142 4.54 -12.36 3.46
N GLY A 143 4.09 -11.41 2.64
CA GLY A 143 4.46 -11.30 1.22
C GLY A 143 5.66 -10.38 0.96
N CYS A 144 5.79 -9.95 -0.28
CA CYS A 144 6.73 -8.93 -0.71
C CYS A 144 6.01 -7.57 -0.81
N CYS A 145 6.68 -6.50 -0.40
CA CYS A 145 6.20 -5.15 -0.60
C CYS A 145 7.22 -4.35 -1.41
N ILE A 146 6.75 -3.62 -2.40
CA ILE A 146 7.54 -2.62 -3.11
C ILE A 146 6.91 -1.26 -2.81
N VAL A 147 7.69 -0.36 -2.22
CA VAL A 147 7.20 0.94 -1.78
C VAL A 147 8.02 2.07 -2.39
N ILE A 148 7.37 2.97 -3.10
CA ILE A 148 7.92 4.25 -3.52
C ILE A 148 7.65 5.24 -2.39
N SER A 149 8.66 5.86 -1.82
CA SER A 149 8.49 6.92 -0.83
C SER A 149 9.70 7.86 -0.81
N HIS A 150 9.43 9.12 -0.46
CA HIS A 150 10.45 10.11 -0.14
C HIS A 150 10.72 10.22 1.37
N ASP A 151 9.94 9.52 2.19
CA ASP A 151 10.11 9.49 3.64
C ASP A 151 11.23 8.50 4.02
N ARG A 152 12.41 9.06 4.31
CA ARG A 152 13.60 8.28 4.67
C ARG A 152 13.42 7.50 5.96
N TRP A 153 12.73 8.06 6.95
CA TRP A 153 12.48 7.41 8.23
C TRP A 153 11.57 6.20 8.08
N PHE A 154 10.56 6.32 7.23
CA PHE A 154 9.68 5.22 6.90
C PHE A 154 10.43 4.10 6.19
N LEU A 155 11.26 4.43 5.20
CA LEU A 155 12.06 3.46 4.45
C LEU A 155 13.09 2.76 5.35
N ASP A 156 13.82 3.53 6.20
CA ASP A 156 14.84 2.99 7.10
C ASP A 156 14.29 1.94 8.07
N ARG A 157 13.06 2.14 8.54
CA ARG A 157 12.43 1.22 9.50
C ARG A 157 11.84 -0.05 8.89
N LEU A 158 11.51 -0.03 7.61
CA LEU A 158 10.74 -1.11 6.98
C LEU A 158 11.49 -1.85 5.88
N CYS A 159 12.36 -1.14 5.14
CA CYS A 159 12.99 -1.73 3.98
C CYS A 159 14.08 -2.71 4.35
N THR A 160 14.11 -3.80 3.63
CA THR A 160 15.18 -4.79 3.65
C THR A 160 16.11 -4.64 2.45
N HIS A 161 15.64 -3.92 1.43
CA HIS A 161 16.35 -3.66 0.17
C HIS A 161 15.95 -2.30 -0.38
N ILE A 162 16.85 -1.67 -1.11
CA ILE A 162 16.63 -0.40 -1.79
C ILE A 162 16.88 -0.56 -3.28
N LEU A 163 15.96 -0.06 -4.09
CA LEU A 163 16.12 0.15 -5.52
C LEU A 163 16.23 1.66 -5.77
N ALA A 164 17.46 2.13 -6.03
CA ALA A 164 17.75 3.54 -6.24
C ALA A 164 17.78 3.88 -7.73
N PHE A 165 16.97 4.84 -8.14
CA PHE A 165 17.02 5.46 -9.45
C PHE A 165 17.92 6.70 -9.36
N GLU A 166 19.14 6.60 -9.92
CA GLU A 166 20.18 7.65 -9.80
C GLU A 166 20.08 8.72 -10.90
N GLY A 167 19.10 8.62 -11.80
CA GLY A 167 19.00 9.41 -13.02
C GLY A 167 19.69 8.72 -14.18
N GLU A 168 19.67 9.35 -15.38
CA GLU A 168 20.30 8.84 -16.61
C GLU A 168 19.97 7.37 -16.93
N SER A 169 18.77 6.92 -16.57
CA SER A 169 18.29 5.54 -16.73
C SER A 169 19.07 4.48 -15.94
N VAL A 170 19.82 4.88 -14.92
CA VAL A 170 20.55 3.95 -14.05
C VAL A 170 19.71 3.63 -12.82
N ALA A 171 19.48 2.34 -12.60
CA ALA A 171 18.87 1.84 -11.37
C ALA A 171 19.85 0.88 -10.69
N ARG A 172 20.04 1.04 -9.38
CA ARG A 172 20.90 0.18 -8.56
C ARG A 172 20.10 -0.47 -7.44
N TYR A 173 20.41 -1.72 -7.19
CA TYR A 173 19.76 -2.52 -6.15
C TYR A 173 20.74 -2.81 -5.02
N PHE A 174 20.31 -2.55 -3.81
CA PHE A 174 21.11 -2.75 -2.59
C PHE A 174 20.33 -3.60 -1.60
N GLU A 175 21.02 -4.49 -0.91
CA GLU A 175 20.51 -5.17 0.27
C GLU A 175 20.81 -4.31 1.50
N GLY A 176 19.78 -4.01 2.28
CA GLY A 176 19.84 -3.15 3.46
C GLY A 176 18.68 -2.15 3.49
N ASN A 177 18.68 -1.32 4.54
CA ASN A 177 17.78 -0.18 4.68
C ASN A 177 18.42 1.11 4.11
N TRP A 178 17.74 2.22 4.29
CA TRP A 178 18.20 3.53 3.79
C TRP A 178 19.44 4.02 4.55
#